data_e6fd2960cd9de2bcff70bec23a04f344
#
_entry.id   e6fd2960cd9de2bcff70bec23a04f344
#
_cell.length_a   1.000
_cell.length_b   1.000
_cell.length_c   1.000
_cell.angle_alpha   90.00
_cell.angle_beta   90.00
_cell.angle_gamma   90.00
#
_symmetry.space_group_name_H-M   'P 1'
#
loop_
_entity.id
_entity.type
_entity.pdbx_description
1 polymer ?
#
loop_
_entity_poly.entity_id
_entity_poly.type
_entity_poly.pdbx_seq_one_letter_code
_entity_poly.pdbx_strand_id
1 'polypeptide(L)'
;MNSETGPELSVVVPVLDEAENIVPLVEEIYAALEGGPAFEIVYVDDGSSDESFEVLSELASARPNFRALRHASRAGQSAAILSGVRAAGAGLIATLDGDGQNDPADIPKLLALYRTEAVGAAPLMIAGHRRQRRDGIVKRVSSRIANGVRARMLGDQTPDTGCGLKLFPRQTFLEFPAFDHMHRFLPALMLRAGGRVISEDVGHRARARGQSKYGMWDRLWVGIADLRGVGWLARRGMAPEISEIKGTPDTGA
;
A
#
# COMPACT_ATOMS: atom_id res chain seq x y z
N MET A 1 6.79 27.92 -20.86
CA MET A 1 6.76 27.71 -19.41
C MET A 1 6.02 26.40 -19.19
N ASN A 2 6.75 25.27 -19.13
CA ASN A 2 6.15 23.98 -18.74
C ASN A 2 5.87 24.09 -17.23
N SER A 3 4.61 24.08 -16.87
CA SER A 3 4.21 23.80 -15.50
C SER A 3 4.68 22.38 -15.20
N GLU A 4 5.73 22.23 -14.41
CA GLU A 4 6.11 20.96 -13.79
C GLU A 4 4.99 20.57 -12.81
N THR A 5 3.89 20.06 -13.35
CA THR A 5 2.94 19.32 -12.53
C THR A 5 3.66 18.05 -12.11
N GLY A 6 3.94 17.92 -10.81
CA GLY A 6 4.54 16.70 -10.25
C GLY A 6 3.74 15.44 -10.59
N PRO A 7 4.21 14.25 -10.21
CA PRO A 7 3.51 13.01 -10.50
C PRO A 7 2.11 13.01 -9.88
N GLU A 8 1.13 12.47 -10.60
CA GLU A 8 -0.23 12.24 -10.09
C GLU A 8 -0.31 10.96 -9.26
N LEU A 9 0.54 9.98 -9.59
CA LEU A 9 0.57 8.66 -8.97
C LEU A 9 2.00 8.28 -8.60
N SER A 10 2.22 7.81 -7.36
CA SER A 10 3.46 7.15 -6.97
C SER A 10 3.21 5.66 -6.76
N VAL A 11 3.97 4.82 -7.47
CA VAL A 11 3.95 3.37 -7.28
C VAL A 11 5.05 3.00 -6.28
N VAL A 12 4.66 2.52 -5.10
CA VAL A 12 5.58 2.17 -4.00
C VAL A 12 5.73 0.66 -3.91
N VAL A 13 6.96 0.17 -4.04
CA VAL A 13 7.28 -1.27 -4.06
C VAL A 13 8.36 -1.59 -3.02
N PRO A 14 8.00 -2.24 -1.89
CA PRO A 14 8.99 -2.76 -0.94
C PRO A 14 9.60 -4.06 -1.47
N VAL A 15 10.92 -4.22 -1.34
CA VAL A 15 11.65 -5.44 -1.72
C VAL A 15 12.62 -5.88 -0.64
N LEU A 16 12.85 -7.20 -0.57
CA LEU A 16 13.89 -7.83 0.25
C LEU A 16 14.36 -9.12 -0.43
N ASP A 17 15.58 -9.11 -0.98
CA ASP A 17 16.19 -10.22 -1.73
C ASP A 17 15.27 -10.71 -2.88
N GLU A 18 14.96 -9.81 -3.80
CA GLU A 18 14.09 -10.05 -4.96
C GLU A 18 14.75 -9.60 -6.28
N ALA A 19 16.10 -9.64 -6.37
CA ALA A 19 16.88 -9.12 -7.51
C ALA A 19 16.31 -9.57 -8.88
N GLU A 20 15.95 -10.86 -8.99
CA GLU A 20 15.45 -11.46 -10.24
C GLU A 20 14.04 -10.96 -10.65
N ASN A 21 13.26 -10.40 -9.71
CA ASN A 21 11.88 -9.95 -9.93
C ASN A 21 11.82 -8.44 -10.25
N ILE A 22 12.85 -7.65 -9.91
CA ILE A 22 12.83 -6.18 -10.00
C ILE A 22 12.65 -5.73 -11.45
N VAL A 23 13.56 -6.11 -12.37
CA VAL A 23 13.52 -5.62 -13.75
C VAL A 23 12.22 -6.01 -14.45
N PRO A 24 11.76 -7.28 -14.43
CA PRO A 24 10.48 -7.64 -15.04
C PRO A 24 9.30 -6.83 -14.50
N LEU A 25 9.21 -6.66 -13.17
CA LEU A 25 8.11 -5.93 -12.55
C LEU A 25 8.14 -4.44 -12.90
N VAL A 26 9.32 -3.84 -12.97
CA VAL A 26 9.49 -2.43 -13.39
C VAL A 26 9.01 -2.24 -14.83
N GLU A 27 9.40 -3.11 -15.76
CA GLU A 27 8.96 -3.03 -17.15
C GLU A 27 7.43 -3.17 -17.26
N GLU A 28 6.83 -4.07 -16.48
CA GLU A 28 5.37 -4.24 -16.45
C GLU A 28 4.67 -2.99 -15.88
N ILE A 29 5.23 -2.33 -14.85
CA ILE A 29 4.66 -1.07 -14.32
C ILE A 29 4.70 0.02 -15.39
N TYR A 30 5.84 0.17 -16.10
CA TYR A 30 5.94 1.14 -17.19
C TYR A 30 4.93 0.87 -18.29
N ALA A 31 4.82 -0.39 -18.73
CA ALA A 31 3.86 -0.79 -19.76
C ALA A 31 2.40 -0.55 -19.32
N ALA A 32 2.07 -0.84 -18.06
CA ALA A 32 0.72 -0.65 -17.52
C ALA A 32 0.30 0.83 -17.43
N LEU A 33 1.27 1.74 -17.23
CA LEU A 33 1.02 3.17 -17.05
C LEU A 33 1.35 4.01 -18.30
N GLU A 34 1.78 3.37 -19.39
CA GLU A 34 2.03 4.05 -20.66
C GLU A 34 0.79 4.78 -21.18
N GLY A 35 0.95 6.05 -21.55
CA GLY A 35 -0.17 6.89 -22.00
C GLY A 35 -1.18 7.26 -20.89
N GLY A 36 -0.91 6.88 -19.64
CA GLY A 36 -1.74 7.17 -18.47
C GLY A 36 -1.35 8.49 -17.77
N PRO A 37 -1.57 8.60 -16.45
CA PRO A 37 -1.19 9.77 -15.66
C PRO A 37 0.31 9.92 -15.55
N ALA A 38 0.79 11.13 -15.24
CA ALA A 38 2.18 11.32 -14.83
C ALA A 38 2.45 10.50 -13.56
N PHE A 39 3.49 9.67 -13.56
CA PHE A 39 3.79 8.79 -12.45
C PHE A 39 5.26 8.76 -12.08
N GLU A 40 5.54 8.34 -10.87
CA GLU A 40 6.87 7.92 -10.41
C GLU A 40 6.81 6.51 -9.83
N ILE A 41 7.94 5.84 -9.80
CA ILE A 41 8.14 4.55 -9.15
C ILE A 41 9.13 4.74 -8.00
N VAL A 42 8.76 4.29 -6.79
CA VAL A 42 9.59 4.37 -5.59
C VAL A 42 9.78 2.96 -5.04
N TYR A 43 10.93 2.37 -5.31
CA TYR A 43 11.34 1.11 -4.70
C TYR A 43 12.00 1.36 -3.35
N VAL A 44 11.75 0.48 -2.40
CA VAL A 44 12.40 0.51 -1.09
C VAL A 44 13.02 -0.85 -0.80
N ASP A 45 14.35 -0.90 -0.86
CA ASP A 45 15.14 -2.06 -0.46
C ASP A 45 15.23 -2.11 1.07
N ASP A 46 14.64 -3.14 1.67
CA ASP A 46 14.60 -3.34 3.11
C ASP A 46 15.88 -4.02 3.65
N GLY A 47 17.05 -3.65 3.12
CA GLY A 47 18.33 -4.17 3.53
C GLY A 47 18.61 -5.55 2.95
N SER A 48 18.41 -5.72 1.64
CA SER A 48 18.71 -6.95 0.92
C SER A 48 20.17 -7.36 1.04
N SER A 49 20.41 -8.66 1.01
CA SER A 49 21.72 -9.29 1.01
C SER A 49 22.16 -9.82 -0.36
N ASP A 50 21.25 -9.79 -1.34
CA ASP A 50 21.49 -10.12 -2.73
C ASP A 50 21.77 -8.87 -3.57
N GLU A 51 21.78 -8.99 -4.90
CA GLU A 51 22.05 -7.92 -5.86
C GLU A 51 20.86 -6.95 -6.06
N SER A 52 19.81 -7.01 -5.20
CA SER A 52 18.61 -6.18 -5.36
C SER A 52 18.91 -4.68 -5.41
N PHE A 53 19.82 -4.21 -4.54
CA PHE A 53 20.12 -2.78 -4.49
C PHE A 53 20.94 -2.31 -5.68
N GLU A 54 21.85 -3.12 -6.18
CA GLU A 54 22.65 -2.86 -7.37
C GLU A 54 21.73 -2.69 -8.59
N VAL A 55 20.80 -3.62 -8.79
CA VAL A 55 19.78 -3.55 -9.86
C VAL A 55 18.91 -2.29 -9.76
N LEU A 56 18.46 -1.95 -8.55
CA LEU A 56 17.68 -0.73 -8.29
C LEU A 56 18.47 0.55 -8.58
N SER A 57 19.77 0.56 -8.27
CA SER A 57 20.65 1.70 -8.51
C SER A 57 20.87 1.95 -10.01
N GLU A 58 21.03 0.88 -10.80
CA GLU A 58 21.12 0.96 -12.26
C GLU A 58 19.83 1.53 -12.87
N LEU A 59 18.67 1.02 -12.45
CA LEU A 59 17.37 1.53 -12.90
C LEU A 59 17.16 3.01 -12.54
N ALA A 60 17.53 3.42 -11.34
CA ALA A 60 17.41 4.81 -10.89
C ALA A 60 18.32 5.76 -11.71
N SER A 61 19.49 5.27 -12.14
CA SER A 61 20.40 6.03 -12.99
C SER A 61 19.89 6.19 -14.44
N ALA A 62 19.12 5.20 -14.92
CA ALA A 62 18.62 5.15 -16.29
C ALA A 62 17.25 5.84 -16.50
N ARG A 63 16.47 6.07 -15.43
CA ARG A 63 15.06 6.49 -15.53
C ARG A 63 14.73 7.63 -14.59
N PRO A 64 14.38 8.83 -15.09
CA PRO A 64 14.20 10.04 -14.27
C PRO A 64 13.02 9.98 -13.29
N ASN A 65 12.00 9.15 -13.58
CA ASN A 65 10.82 8.96 -12.72
C ASN A 65 10.90 7.69 -11.85
N PHE A 66 12.11 7.10 -11.74
CA PHE A 66 12.39 5.95 -10.89
C PHE A 66 13.30 6.36 -9.72
N ARG A 67 12.93 5.95 -8.52
CA ARG A 67 13.68 6.25 -7.29
C ARG A 67 13.88 4.98 -6.49
N ALA A 68 15.09 4.79 -5.96
CA ALA A 68 15.44 3.70 -5.08
C ALA A 68 15.83 4.25 -3.70
N LEU A 69 15.25 3.68 -2.65
CA LEU A 69 15.61 3.91 -1.26
C LEU A 69 16.19 2.62 -0.69
N ARG A 70 17.11 2.73 0.27
CA ARG A 70 17.68 1.57 0.98
C ARG A 70 17.62 1.77 2.48
N HIS A 71 17.16 0.78 3.21
CA HIS A 71 17.34 0.69 4.65
C HIS A 71 18.74 0.13 4.97
N ALA A 72 19.40 0.68 5.97
CA ALA A 72 20.72 0.18 6.42
C ALA A 72 20.66 -1.26 6.94
N SER A 73 19.49 -1.69 7.43
CA SER A 73 19.20 -3.04 7.88
C SER A 73 17.71 -3.31 7.73
N ARG A 74 17.35 -4.58 7.70
CA ARG A 74 15.96 -5.01 7.59
C ARG A 74 15.08 -4.43 8.71
N ALA A 75 14.06 -3.69 8.31
CA ALA A 75 13.09 -3.03 9.19
C ALA A 75 11.65 -3.57 9.01
N GLY A 76 11.41 -4.40 8.01
CA GLY A 76 10.13 -5.03 7.69
C GLY A 76 9.31 -4.30 6.63
N GLN A 77 8.42 -5.03 5.98
CA GLN A 77 7.62 -4.55 4.85
C GLN A 77 6.82 -3.28 5.18
N SER A 78 6.27 -3.16 6.40
CA SER A 78 5.54 -1.96 6.84
C SER A 78 6.42 -0.73 6.89
N ALA A 79 7.66 -0.87 7.38
CA ALA A 79 8.62 0.21 7.43
C ALA A 79 9.04 0.63 6.02
N ALA A 80 9.27 -0.35 5.13
CA ALA A 80 9.61 -0.08 3.73
C ALA A 80 8.48 0.67 3.00
N ILE A 81 7.23 0.23 3.14
CA ILE A 81 6.08 0.96 2.58
C ILE A 81 6.00 2.39 3.14
N LEU A 82 6.16 2.56 4.46
CA LEU A 82 6.12 3.89 5.10
C LEU A 82 7.23 4.81 4.58
N SER A 83 8.45 4.29 4.43
CA SER A 83 9.57 5.03 3.86
C SER A 83 9.29 5.45 2.41
N GLY A 84 8.74 4.55 1.59
CA GLY A 84 8.35 4.85 0.22
C GLY A 84 7.25 5.91 0.12
N VAL A 85 6.18 5.78 0.93
CA VAL A 85 5.08 6.76 0.95
C VAL A 85 5.55 8.13 1.46
N ARG A 86 6.47 8.19 2.42
CA ARG A 86 7.08 9.46 2.87
C ARG A 86 7.87 10.14 1.77
N ALA A 87 8.64 9.37 1.01
CA ALA A 87 9.46 9.85 -0.08
C ALA A 87 8.66 10.17 -1.36
N ALA A 88 7.48 9.60 -1.53
CA ALA A 88 6.61 9.80 -2.68
C ALA A 88 6.24 11.26 -2.90
N GLY A 89 6.25 11.70 -4.17
CA GLY A 89 5.89 13.06 -4.58
C GLY A 89 4.41 13.23 -4.91
N ALA A 90 3.72 12.14 -5.29
CA ALA A 90 2.31 12.20 -5.67
C ALA A 90 1.37 12.24 -4.45
N GLY A 91 0.19 12.82 -4.66
CA GLY A 91 -0.89 12.79 -3.67
C GLY A 91 -1.60 11.43 -3.58
N LEU A 92 -1.48 10.58 -4.59
CA LEU A 92 -2.07 9.26 -4.68
C LEU A 92 -0.99 8.18 -4.74
N ILE A 93 -1.15 7.12 -3.97
CA ILE A 93 -0.18 6.03 -3.85
C ILE A 93 -0.82 4.73 -4.34
N ALA A 94 -0.12 4.02 -5.22
CA ALA A 94 -0.35 2.60 -5.48
C ALA A 94 0.75 1.78 -4.82
N THR A 95 0.41 0.74 -4.07
CA THR A 95 1.38 -0.22 -3.53
C THR A 95 1.36 -1.51 -4.31
N LEU A 96 2.51 -2.18 -4.45
CA LEU A 96 2.66 -3.52 -5.03
C LEU A 96 3.65 -4.32 -4.17
N ASP A 97 3.48 -5.65 -4.11
CA ASP A 97 4.51 -6.52 -3.58
C ASP A 97 5.61 -6.74 -4.62
N GLY A 98 6.89 -6.73 -4.21
CA GLY A 98 8.05 -6.83 -5.11
C GLY A 98 8.31 -8.23 -5.68
N ASP A 99 7.49 -9.24 -5.34
CA ASP A 99 7.66 -10.63 -5.75
C ASP A 99 6.96 -10.99 -7.09
N GLY A 100 6.41 -10.00 -7.78
CA GLY A 100 5.76 -10.14 -9.09
C GLY A 100 4.40 -10.87 -9.06
N GLN A 101 3.83 -11.17 -7.89
CA GLN A 101 2.54 -11.86 -7.79
C GLN A 101 1.35 -10.95 -8.11
N ASN A 102 1.45 -9.66 -7.85
CA ASN A 102 0.46 -8.68 -8.26
C ASN A 102 0.67 -8.29 -9.74
N ASP A 103 -0.41 -8.14 -10.49
CA ASP A 103 -0.35 -7.70 -11.87
C ASP A 103 -0.40 -6.16 -11.95
N PRO A 104 0.66 -5.47 -12.40
CA PRO A 104 0.64 -4.02 -12.58
C PRO A 104 -0.43 -3.53 -13.56
N ALA A 105 -0.88 -4.37 -14.50
CA ALA A 105 -1.96 -4.05 -15.44
C ALA A 105 -3.30 -3.74 -14.74
N ASP A 106 -3.46 -4.11 -13.47
CA ASP A 106 -4.63 -3.75 -12.68
C ASP A 106 -4.56 -2.32 -12.11
N ILE A 107 -3.40 -1.65 -12.08
CA ILE A 107 -3.27 -0.28 -11.55
C ILE A 107 -4.20 0.71 -12.26
N PRO A 108 -4.27 0.76 -13.61
CA PRO A 108 -5.19 1.66 -14.31
C PRO A 108 -6.65 1.42 -13.95
N LYS A 109 -7.05 0.16 -13.71
CA LYS A 109 -8.40 -0.21 -13.31
C LYS A 109 -8.74 0.34 -11.92
N LEU A 110 -7.83 0.16 -10.95
CA LEU A 110 -8.00 0.73 -9.60
C LEU A 110 -8.07 2.26 -9.66
N LEU A 111 -7.24 2.89 -10.50
CA LEU A 111 -7.22 4.34 -10.66
C LEU A 111 -8.52 4.87 -11.28
N ALA A 112 -9.06 4.20 -12.28
CA ALA A 112 -10.34 4.54 -12.88
C ALA A 112 -11.48 4.45 -11.86
N LEU A 113 -11.52 3.37 -11.08
CA LEU A 113 -12.49 3.19 -10.01
C LEU A 113 -12.33 4.26 -8.92
N TYR A 114 -11.10 4.56 -8.51
CA TYR A 114 -10.82 5.62 -7.55
C TYR A 114 -11.36 6.97 -8.03
N ARG A 115 -11.08 7.35 -9.28
CA ARG A 115 -11.55 8.64 -9.86
C ARG A 115 -13.06 8.74 -9.92
N THR A 116 -13.76 7.62 -10.13
CA THR A 116 -15.24 7.57 -10.15
C THR A 116 -15.83 7.66 -8.75
N GLU A 117 -15.22 6.98 -7.78
CA GLU A 117 -15.77 6.77 -6.44
C GLU A 117 -15.28 7.79 -5.41
N ALA A 118 -14.20 8.54 -5.70
CA ALA A 118 -13.64 9.55 -4.80
C ALA A 118 -14.51 10.82 -4.81
N VAL A 119 -15.76 10.68 -4.35
CA VAL A 119 -16.74 11.76 -4.25
C VAL A 119 -16.85 12.22 -2.78
N GLY A 120 -16.78 13.54 -2.57
CA GLY A 120 -16.85 14.14 -1.24
C GLY A 120 -15.51 14.21 -0.52
N ALA A 121 -15.52 14.57 0.76
CA ALA A 121 -14.31 14.81 1.56
C ALA A 121 -13.71 13.55 2.22
N ALA A 122 -14.46 12.44 2.27
CA ALA A 122 -14.00 11.23 2.94
C ALA A 122 -12.91 10.54 2.12
N PRO A 123 -11.75 10.20 2.73
CA PRO A 123 -10.68 9.51 2.03
C PRO A 123 -11.13 8.12 1.56
N LEU A 124 -10.65 7.71 0.38
CA LEU A 124 -11.01 6.44 -0.24
C LEU A 124 -9.77 5.57 -0.44
N MET A 125 -9.90 4.29 -0.15
CA MET A 125 -8.95 3.25 -0.54
C MET A 125 -9.61 2.26 -1.49
N ILE A 126 -8.94 1.95 -2.59
CA ILE A 126 -9.28 0.79 -3.42
C ILE A 126 -8.31 -0.34 -3.04
N ALA A 127 -8.85 -1.45 -2.59
CA ALA A 127 -8.06 -2.62 -2.18
C ALA A 127 -8.24 -3.76 -3.19
N GLY A 128 -7.14 -4.28 -3.71
CA GLY A 128 -7.18 -5.43 -4.61
C GLY A 128 -7.73 -6.68 -3.91
N HIS A 129 -8.59 -7.43 -4.60
CA HIS A 129 -9.15 -8.70 -4.15
C HIS A 129 -8.75 -9.82 -5.12
N ARG A 130 -7.90 -10.74 -4.66
CA ARG A 130 -7.43 -11.88 -5.44
C ARG A 130 -8.47 -13.00 -5.46
N ARG A 131 -9.30 -13.02 -6.51
CA ARG A 131 -10.45 -13.93 -6.61
C ARG A 131 -10.06 -15.41 -6.77
N GLN A 132 -8.94 -15.70 -7.44
CA GLN A 132 -8.50 -17.08 -7.75
C GLN A 132 -7.32 -17.51 -6.86
N ARG A 133 -7.55 -17.64 -5.54
CA ARG A 133 -6.62 -18.38 -4.69
C ARG A 133 -6.82 -19.88 -4.90
N ARG A 134 -5.85 -20.56 -5.47
CA ARG A 134 -5.78 -22.04 -5.52
C ARG A 134 -5.39 -22.61 -4.14
N ASP A 135 -6.08 -22.17 -3.09
CA ASP A 135 -5.84 -22.65 -1.73
C ASP A 135 -6.65 -23.92 -1.46
N GLY A 136 -6.04 -24.90 -0.79
CA GLY A 136 -6.72 -26.10 -0.33
C GLY A 136 -7.89 -25.77 0.63
N ILE A 137 -8.84 -26.69 0.76
CA ILE A 137 -10.10 -26.48 1.52
C ILE A 137 -9.84 -26.03 2.96
N VAL A 138 -8.86 -26.62 3.65
CA VAL A 138 -8.51 -26.27 5.04
C VAL A 138 -8.04 -24.80 5.15
N LYS A 139 -7.20 -24.36 4.23
CA LYS A 139 -6.68 -22.99 4.20
C LYS A 139 -7.77 -21.97 3.86
N ARG A 140 -8.74 -22.36 3.04
CA ARG A 140 -9.92 -21.55 2.69
C ARG A 140 -10.86 -21.35 3.89
N VAL A 141 -11.11 -22.42 4.66
CA VAL A 141 -11.96 -22.37 5.86
C VAL A 141 -11.30 -21.55 6.96
N SER A 142 -10.01 -21.80 7.25
CA SER A 142 -9.27 -21.03 8.26
C SER A 142 -9.18 -19.53 7.91
N SER A 143 -9.01 -19.20 6.64
CA SER A 143 -9.01 -17.82 6.15
C SER A 143 -10.40 -17.16 6.32
N ARG A 144 -11.51 -17.89 6.07
CA ARG A 144 -12.87 -17.36 6.32
C ARG A 144 -13.11 -17.06 7.79
N ILE A 145 -12.70 -17.95 8.68
CA ILE A 145 -12.86 -17.74 10.13
C ILE A 145 -12.03 -16.53 10.57
N ALA A 146 -10.77 -16.46 10.16
CA ALA A 146 -9.88 -15.33 10.50
C ALA A 146 -10.43 -14.00 9.98
N ASN A 147 -10.94 -13.96 8.74
CA ASN A 147 -11.57 -12.78 8.16
C ASN A 147 -12.87 -12.40 8.89
N GLY A 148 -13.69 -13.38 9.29
CA GLY A 148 -14.92 -13.14 10.07
C GLY A 148 -14.64 -12.54 11.45
N VAL A 149 -13.62 -13.06 12.16
CA VAL A 149 -13.17 -12.51 13.45
C VAL A 149 -12.65 -11.08 13.26
N ARG A 150 -11.83 -10.84 12.24
CA ARG A 150 -11.30 -9.51 11.93
C ARG A 150 -12.41 -8.53 11.59
N ALA A 151 -13.34 -8.90 10.70
CA ALA A 151 -14.47 -8.06 10.31
C ALA A 151 -15.31 -7.65 11.53
N ARG A 152 -15.57 -8.60 12.45
CA ARG A 152 -16.31 -8.31 13.67
C ARG A 152 -15.56 -7.40 14.66
N MET A 153 -14.24 -7.53 14.74
CA MET A 153 -13.41 -6.74 15.67
C MET A 153 -13.08 -5.35 15.16
N LEU A 154 -12.87 -5.20 13.85
CA LEU A 154 -12.36 -3.98 13.24
C LEU A 154 -13.40 -3.24 12.38
N GLY A 155 -14.59 -3.80 12.14
CA GLY A 155 -15.57 -3.27 11.20
C GLY A 155 -15.13 -3.36 9.74
N ASP A 156 -14.03 -4.06 9.45
CA ASP A 156 -13.39 -4.16 8.15
C ASP A 156 -13.92 -5.39 7.38
N GLN A 157 -14.74 -5.14 6.37
CA GLN A 157 -15.33 -6.18 5.52
C GLN A 157 -14.47 -6.52 4.30
N THR A 158 -13.24 -6.01 4.20
CA THR A 158 -12.34 -6.27 3.08
C THR A 158 -12.02 -7.77 2.99
N PRO A 159 -12.34 -8.44 1.88
CA PRO A 159 -12.21 -9.89 1.75
C PRO A 159 -10.75 -10.36 1.68
N ASP A 160 -9.84 -9.53 1.17
CA ASP A 160 -8.40 -9.85 1.00
C ASP A 160 -7.50 -8.69 1.44
N THR A 161 -7.29 -8.54 2.73
CA THR A 161 -6.38 -7.51 3.26
C THR A 161 -4.91 -7.78 3.01
N GLY A 162 -4.57 -9.03 2.68
CA GLY A 162 -3.20 -9.44 2.36
C GLY A 162 -2.77 -9.16 0.92
N CYS A 163 -3.64 -8.62 0.07
CA CYS A 163 -3.25 -8.20 -1.27
C CYS A 163 -2.33 -6.97 -1.18
N GLY A 164 -1.14 -7.02 -1.82
CA GLY A 164 -0.20 -5.90 -1.87
C GLY A 164 -0.70 -4.72 -2.69
N LEU A 165 -1.51 -5.01 -3.73
CA LEU A 165 -2.04 -3.98 -4.61
C LEU A 165 -3.17 -3.19 -3.93
N LYS A 166 -2.88 -1.94 -3.59
CA LYS A 166 -3.82 -0.99 -2.98
C LYS A 166 -3.58 0.41 -3.54
N LEU A 167 -4.64 1.19 -3.67
CA LEU A 167 -4.60 2.60 -4.09
C LEU A 167 -5.24 3.47 -3.01
N PHE A 168 -4.53 4.50 -2.54
CA PHE A 168 -4.99 5.36 -1.44
C PHE A 168 -4.33 6.74 -1.43
N PRO A 169 -4.95 7.77 -0.80
CA PRO A 169 -4.35 9.09 -0.64
C PRO A 169 -3.13 9.04 0.28
N ARG A 170 -2.02 9.63 -0.17
CA ARG A 170 -0.76 9.74 0.57
C ARG A 170 -0.96 10.39 1.93
N GLN A 171 -1.64 11.52 1.99
CA GLN A 171 -1.83 12.29 3.22
C GLN A 171 -2.54 11.47 4.29
N THR A 172 -3.63 10.78 3.93
CA THR A 172 -4.37 9.91 4.86
C THR A 172 -3.51 8.78 5.41
N PHE A 173 -2.67 8.16 4.57
CA PHE A 173 -1.76 7.12 5.01
C PHE A 173 -0.73 7.64 6.03
N LEU A 174 -0.18 8.84 5.82
CA LEU A 174 0.80 9.44 6.71
C LEU A 174 0.23 9.80 8.10
N GLU A 175 -1.08 9.91 8.22
CA GLU A 175 -1.79 10.12 9.50
C GLU A 175 -2.06 8.80 10.26
N PHE A 176 -1.83 7.65 9.62
CA PHE A 176 -1.99 6.38 10.31
C PHE A 176 -0.90 6.19 11.36
N PRO A 177 -1.25 5.58 12.52
CA PRO A 177 -0.24 5.18 13.48
C PRO A 177 0.69 4.15 12.86
N ALA A 178 2.01 4.41 12.95
CA ALA A 178 3.02 3.51 12.43
C ALA A 178 3.32 2.40 13.45
N PHE A 179 3.21 1.14 13.01
CA PHE A 179 3.58 -0.05 13.78
C PHE A 179 3.96 -1.18 12.83
N ASP A 180 4.69 -2.16 13.34
CA ASP A 180 5.05 -3.32 12.52
C ASP A 180 3.80 -4.10 12.07
N HIS A 181 3.82 -4.67 10.88
CA HIS A 181 2.69 -5.32 10.20
C HIS A 181 1.47 -4.45 9.88
N MET A 182 1.52 -3.11 10.04
CA MET A 182 0.41 -2.21 9.73
C MET A 182 -0.12 -2.38 8.29
N HIS A 183 0.73 -2.79 7.34
CA HIS A 183 0.34 -3.01 5.94
C HIS A 183 -0.83 -4.00 5.77
N ARG A 184 -1.03 -4.92 6.72
CA ARG A 184 -2.14 -5.89 6.75
C ARG A 184 -3.46 -5.28 7.23
N PHE A 185 -3.39 -4.12 7.88
CA PHE A 185 -4.52 -3.45 8.54
C PHE A 185 -4.89 -2.13 7.87
N LEU A 186 -4.30 -1.79 6.72
CA LEU A 186 -4.58 -0.53 6.02
C LEU A 186 -6.07 -0.28 5.77
N PRO A 187 -6.90 -1.29 5.39
CA PRO A 187 -8.34 -1.07 5.27
C PRO A 187 -8.98 -0.66 6.60
N ALA A 188 -8.65 -1.32 7.71
CA ALA A 188 -9.18 -0.96 9.03
C ALA A 188 -8.71 0.43 9.50
N LEU A 189 -7.45 0.80 9.20
CA LEU A 189 -6.91 2.13 9.48
C LEU A 189 -7.59 3.21 8.64
N MET A 190 -7.91 2.92 7.38
CA MET A 190 -8.68 3.81 6.51
C MET A 190 -10.08 4.08 7.08
N LEU A 191 -10.79 3.02 7.49
CA LEU A 191 -12.11 3.16 8.12
C LEU A 191 -12.04 3.95 9.43
N ARG A 192 -10.99 3.71 10.25
CA ARG A 192 -10.75 4.48 11.49
C ARG A 192 -10.52 5.97 11.22
N ALA A 193 -9.90 6.32 10.10
CA ALA A 193 -9.68 7.70 9.67
C ALA A 193 -10.96 8.35 9.07
N GLY A 194 -12.12 7.71 9.18
CA GLY A 194 -13.37 8.18 8.58
C GLY A 194 -13.47 7.97 7.08
N GLY A 195 -12.56 7.19 6.51
CA GLY A 195 -12.55 6.89 5.08
C GLY A 195 -13.43 5.71 4.70
N ARG A 196 -13.41 5.39 3.40
CA ARG A 196 -14.11 4.26 2.78
C ARG A 196 -13.12 3.30 2.14
N VAL A 197 -13.50 2.02 2.05
CA VAL A 197 -12.72 1.01 1.36
C VAL A 197 -13.61 0.30 0.35
N ILE A 198 -13.15 0.23 -0.89
CA ILE A 198 -13.80 -0.53 -1.97
C ILE A 198 -12.84 -1.63 -2.39
N SER A 199 -13.34 -2.86 -2.50
CA SER A 199 -12.57 -3.99 -2.99
C SER A 199 -12.79 -4.18 -4.48
N GLU A 200 -11.71 -4.33 -5.24
CA GLU A 200 -11.74 -4.55 -6.69
C GLU A 200 -11.02 -5.85 -7.05
N ASP A 201 -11.63 -6.66 -7.90
CA ASP A 201 -11.05 -7.94 -8.33
C ASP A 201 -9.78 -7.70 -9.15
N VAL A 202 -8.68 -8.33 -8.74
CA VAL A 202 -7.36 -8.19 -9.39
C VAL A 202 -6.77 -9.55 -9.74
N GLY A 203 -5.90 -9.56 -10.73
CA GLY A 203 -5.11 -10.70 -11.12
C GLY A 203 -4.17 -11.14 -9.99
N HIS A 204 -3.89 -12.45 -9.93
CA HIS A 204 -2.88 -12.99 -9.03
C HIS A 204 -2.11 -14.08 -9.75
N ARG A 205 -0.81 -13.89 -9.83
CA ARG A 205 0.10 -14.83 -10.49
C ARG A 205 0.74 -15.77 -9.48
N ALA A 206 1.11 -16.96 -9.93
CA ALA A 206 2.00 -17.79 -9.13
C ALA A 206 3.36 -17.07 -9.02
N ARG A 207 4.01 -17.16 -7.84
CA ARG A 207 5.37 -16.64 -7.68
C ARG A 207 6.28 -17.31 -8.71
N ALA A 208 6.89 -16.53 -9.59
CA ALA A 208 7.75 -17.05 -10.65
C ALA A 208 9.12 -17.48 -10.09
N ARG A 209 9.65 -16.77 -9.08
CA ARG A 209 11.00 -16.95 -8.52
C ARG A 209 11.00 -16.67 -7.01
N GLY A 210 12.00 -17.20 -6.29
CA GLY A 210 12.19 -16.98 -4.85
C GLY A 210 11.44 -17.93 -3.91
N GLN A 211 11.81 -17.95 -2.62
CA GLN A 211 11.22 -18.82 -1.59
C GLN A 211 10.50 -17.99 -0.52
N SER A 212 9.38 -18.53 0.02
CA SER A 212 8.69 -17.90 1.15
C SER A 212 9.52 -18.01 2.43
N LYS A 213 9.91 -16.88 3.01
CA LYS A 213 10.87 -16.79 4.14
C LYS A 213 10.24 -16.89 5.55
N TYR A 214 8.92 -17.21 5.68
CA TYR A 214 8.23 -17.15 6.98
C TYR A 214 7.55 -18.45 7.39
N GLY A 215 7.74 -18.86 8.67
CA GLY A 215 7.03 -19.97 9.32
C GLY A 215 5.54 -19.69 9.56
N MET A 216 4.70 -20.75 9.63
CA MET A 216 3.25 -20.62 9.74
C MET A 216 2.79 -20.27 11.16
N TRP A 217 3.48 -20.75 12.21
CA TRP A 217 3.09 -20.60 13.61
C TRP A 217 3.41 -19.21 14.18
N ASP A 218 4.55 -18.63 13.82
CA ASP A 218 4.94 -17.27 14.26
C ASP A 218 3.94 -16.22 13.75
N ARG A 219 3.43 -16.42 12.51
CA ARG A 219 2.42 -15.54 11.91
C ARG A 219 1.08 -15.54 12.64
N LEU A 220 0.70 -16.64 13.28
CA LEU A 220 -0.60 -16.76 13.95
C LEU A 220 -0.62 -15.94 15.25
N TRP A 221 0.39 -16.09 16.09
CA TRP A 221 0.44 -15.39 17.38
C TRP A 221 0.64 -13.89 17.22
N VAL A 222 1.54 -13.49 16.32
CA VAL A 222 1.74 -12.09 15.96
C VAL A 222 0.43 -11.49 15.41
N GLY A 223 -0.25 -12.21 14.51
CA GLY A 223 -1.52 -11.75 13.95
C GLY A 223 -2.63 -11.56 14.99
N ILE A 224 -2.68 -12.37 16.07
CA ILE A 224 -3.66 -12.21 17.17
C ILE A 224 -3.32 -10.99 18.01
N ALA A 225 -2.03 -10.77 18.33
CA ALA A 225 -1.59 -9.62 19.10
C ALA A 225 -1.89 -8.32 18.34
N ASP A 226 -1.51 -8.27 17.05
CA ASP A 226 -1.77 -7.13 16.17
C ASP A 226 -3.26 -6.84 16.03
N LEU A 227 -4.10 -7.88 15.87
CA LEU A 227 -5.55 -7.73 15.76
C LEU A 227 -6.17 -7.11 17.04
N ARG A 228 -5.69 -7.51 18.21
CA ARG A 228 -6.11 -6.90 19.50
C ARG A 228 -5.66 -5.46 19.60
N GLY A 229 -4.41 -5.17 19.21
CA GLY A 229 -3.85 -3.82 19.20
C GLY A 229 -4.62 -2.87 18.28
N VAL A 230 -4.88 -3.29 17.06
CA VAL A 230 -5.66 -2.51 16.08
C VAL A 230 -7.12 -2.37 16.53
N GLY A 231 -7.73 -3.41 17.11
CA GLY A 231 -9.07 -3.34 17.68
C GLY A 231 -9.16 -2.39 18.88
N TRP A 232 -8.11 -2.30 19.70
CA TRP A 232 -8.00 -1.29 20.76
C TRP A 232 -7.91 0.11 20.17
N LEU A 233 -7.05 0.30 19.17
CA LEU A 233 -6.83 1.55 18.46
C LEU A 233 -8.10 2.05 17.74
N ALA A 234 -8.85 1.16 17.10
CA ALA A 234 -10.09 1.49 16.39
C ALA A 234 -11.18 2.06 17.31
N ARG A 235 -11.21 1.62 18.58
CA ARG A 235 -12.16 2.11 19.60
C ARG A 235 -11.74 3.40 20.26
N ARG A 236 -10.54 3.92 19.98
CA ARG A 236 -9.97 5.14 20.59
C ARG A 236 -9.63 6.19 19.53
N GLY A 237 -10.56 6.40 18.60
CA GLY A 237 -10.47 7.48 17.63
C GLY A 237 -10.61 8.85 18.31
N MET A 238 -9.88 9.84 17.81
CA MET A 238 -10.10 11.26 18.11
C MET A 238 -10.54 11.90 16.79
N ALA A 239 -11.71 12.50 16.77
CA ALA A 239 -12.23 13.25 15.64
C ALA A 239 -12.84 14.56 16.16
N PRO A 240 -12.01 15.56 16.53
CA PRO A 240 -12.52 16.84 16.98
C PRO A 240 -13.16 17.60 15.81
N GLU A 241 -14.32 18.19 16.06
CA GLU A 241 -14.88 19.21 15.16
C GLU A 241 -14.17 20.54 15.47
N ILE A 242 -13.49 21.11 14.47
CA ILE A 242 -12.73 22.35 14.62
C ILE A 242 -13.46 23.45 13.87
N SER A 243 -13.80 24.54 14.59
CA SER A 243 -14.25 25.80 13.98
C SER A 243 -13.19 26.87 14.18
N GLU A 244 -12.77 27.55 13.12
CA GLU A 244 -11.86 28.68 13.19
C GLU A 244 -12.67 29.99 13.31
N ILE A 245 -12.35 30.78 14.32
CA ILE A 245 -12.86 32.15 14.44
C ILE A 245 -11.74 33.09 13.96
N LYS A 246 -11.91 33.68 12.79
CA LYS A 246 -10.98 34.69 12.27
C LYS A 246 -11.24 36.03 12.95
N GLY A 247 -10.21 36.63 13.50
CA GLY A 247 -10.27 38.00 13.97
C GLY A 247 -10.59 38.96 12.82
N THR A 248 -11.41 39.98 13.07
CA THR A 248 -11.68 41.04 12.10
C THR A 248 -10.34 41.72 11.78
N PRO A 249 -9.95 41.91 10.49
CA PRO A 249 -8.77 42.70 10.19
C PRO A 249 -8.96 44.09 10.75
N ASP A 250 -7.96 44.59 11.49
CA ASP A 250 -7.91 45.95 12.00
C ASP A 250 -7.93 46.89 10.78
N THR A 251 -9.08 47.46 10.49
CA THR A 251 -9.23 48.53 9.53
C THR A 251 -8.75 49.80 10.21
N GLY A 252 -7.42 49.91 10.38
CA GLY A 252 -6.79 51.11 10.84
C GLY A 252 -7.18 52.32 9.98
N ALA A 253 -7.85 53.26 10.60
CA ALA A 253 -8.21 54.57 10.05
C ALA A 253 -6.97 55.43 9.85
#